data_afb016a2fec3e9395c817fbe9e6d9152
#
_entry.id   afb016a2fec3e9395c817fbe9e6d9152
#
_cell.length_a   1.000
_cell.length_b   1.000
_cell.length_c   1.000
_cell.angle_alpha   90.00
_cell.angle_beta   90.00
_cell.angle_gamma   90.00
#
_symmetry.space_group_name_H-M   'P 1'
#
loop_
_entity.id
_entity.type
_entity.pdbx_description
1 polymer ?
#
loop_
_entity_poly.entity_id
_entity_poly.type
_entity_poly.pdbx_seq_one_letter_code
_entity_poly.pdbx_strand_id
1 'polypeptide(L)'
;MSRKNRIAILGAGRLGKGFLGAEFLNAGWNVDFYDIDKKVIDNLRNGEFSVEMHTPYQTYKKKYSGYGVYDVNDDISKPLREANVIAIDTYPQDIYMLYPLLGKVAKHKLAQKKRLSILVFTNKTNLILSITEGIKNYLNEFENKEFDTYVEVKDAIIIRSTFAQSNSALEVQSLAVTDSIIEKLAYNDISNISGICESDDVHRLKSMKLFTINGPHAAYAYSGFYCGLETMNEAELNPFCQEVALGVAKITKRVILNEYKLKKADLNRISISNLAKDPILDSIKRVACNPIRKLAYNDRLVYPAVLALRQGENYDFHAKAIALGLLYVDETDEEALELQDYLKNNGIRETLKRYSQLNETHDMLIRKIIYFYEELKKRR
;
A
#
# COMPACT_ATOMS: atom_id res chain seq x y z
N MET A 1 -13.51 4.20 36.49
CA MET A 1 -12.82 3.42 35.46
C MET A 1 -12.53 4.34 34.29
N SER A 2 -11.27 4.56 33.90
CA SER A 2 -10.95 5.34 32.71
C SER A 2 -11.57 4.64 31.50
N ARG A 3 -12.22 5.42 30.62
CA ARG A 3 -12.86 4.89 29.42
C ARG A 3 -11.72 4.35 28.51
N LYS A 4 -11.75 3.06 28.17
CA LYS A 4 -10.75 2.47 27.25
C LYS A 4 -10.81 3.19 25.90
N ASN A 5 -9.68 3.51 25.33
CA ASN A 5 -9.58 4.04 23.98
C ASN A 5 -10.22 3.09 22.97
N ARG A 6 -10.75 3.66 21.88
CA ARG A 6 -11.49 2.92 20.85
C ARG A 6 -10.97 3.27 19.46
N ILE A 7 -10.77 2.24 18.66
CA ILE A 7 -10.48 2.36 17.22
C ILE A 7 -11.61 1.73 16.41
N ALA A 8 -12.01 2.40 15.33
CA ALA A 8 -12.81 1.84 14.26
C ALA A 8 -11.93 1.59 13.04
N ILE A 9 -11.94 0.37 12.51
CA ILE A 9 -11.15 -0.05 11.35
C ILE A 9 -12.12 -0.21 10.18
N LEU A 10 -12.02 0.68 9.19
CA LEU A 10 -12.82 0.66 7.97
C LEU A 10 -12.06 -0.16 6.91
N GLY A 11 -12.49 -1.40 6.73
CA GLY A 11 -11.83 -2.45 5.98
C GLY A 11 -11.34 -3.58 6.91
N ALA A 12 -12.14 -4.65 7.04
CA ALA A 12 -11.83 -5.81 7.84
C ALA A 12 -11.08 -6.89 7.04
N GLY A 13 -10.28 -6.46 6.08
CA GLY A 13 -9.45 -7.30 5.23
C GLY A 13 -8.28 -7.95 5.99
N ARG A 14 -7.30 -8.42 5.23
CA ARG A 14 -6.11 -9.07 5.81
C ARG A 14 -5.26 -8.12 6.67
N LEU A 15 -5.05 -6.89 6.19
CA LEU A 15 -4.28 -5.89 6.93
C LEU A 15 -5.07 -5.39 8.14
N GLY A 16 -6.37 -5.10 7.96
CA GLY A 16 -7.26 -4.69 9.05
C GLY A 16 -7.27 -5.69 10.20
N LYS A 17 -7.38 -7.00 9.93
CA LYS A 17 -7.30 -8.06 10.97
C LYS A 17 -5.86 -8.34 11.41
N GLY A 18 -4.99 -8.67 10.46
CA GLY A 18 -3.67 -9.25 10.72
C GLY A 18 -2.62 -8.25 11.22
N PHE A 19 -2.91 -6.96 11.14
CA PHE A 19 -2.06 -5.92 11.68
C PHE A 19 -2.85 -4.99 12.62
N LEU A 20 -3.71 -4.13 12.08
CA LEU A 20 -4.36 -3.08 12.88
C LEU A 20 -5.16 -3.69 14.03
N GLY A 21 -6.10 -4.60 13.75
CA GLY A 21 -6.92 -5.22 14.77
C GLY A 21 -6.10 -5.97 15.82
N ALA A 22 -5.10 -6.75 15.39
CA ALA A 22 -4.24 -7.50 16.28
C ALA A 22 -3.45 -6.60 17.23
N GLU A 23 -2.79 -5.54 16.72
CA GLU A 23 -1.94 -4.68 17.53
C GLU A 23 -2.77 -3.81 18.50
N PHE A 24 -3.91 -3.26 18.07
CA PHE A 24 -4.77 -2.49 18.95
C PHE A 24 -5.46 -3.36 20.02
N LEU A 25 -5.86 -4.61 19.71
CA LEU A 25 -6.35 -5.56 20.70
C LEU A 25 -5.25 -5.96 21.70
N ASN A 26 -4.02 -6.15 21.23
CA ASN A 26 -2.87 -6.43 22.10
C ASN A 26 -2.61 -5.28 23.08
N ALA A 27 -2.79 -4.04 22.65
CA ALA A 27 -2.65 -2.84 23.49
C ALA A 27 -3.87 -2.58 24.41
N GLY A 28 -4.90 -3.44 24.36
CA GLY A 28 -6.07 -3.37 25.22
C GLY A 28 -7.12 -2.32 24.79
N TRP A 29 -7.08 -1.84 23.55
CA TRP A 29 -8.09 -0.96 22.99
C TRP A 29 -9.39 -1.71 22.69
N ASN A 30 -10.53 -0.99 22.67
CA ASN A 30 -11.75 -1.49 22.05
C ASN A 30 -11.59 -1.37 20.53
N VAL A 31 -11.73 -2.48 19.82
CA VAL A 31 -11.61 -2.57 18.36
C VAL A 31 -12.94 -2.88 17.74
N ASP A 32 -13.33 -2.10 16.74
CA ASP A 32 -14.55 -2.32 15.96
C ASP A 32 -14.21 -2.35 14.48
N PHE A 33 -14.53 -3.47 13.81
CA PHE A 33 -14.35 -3.65 12.39
C PHE A 33 -15.60 -3.22 11.62
N TYR A 34 -15.38 -2.55 10.52
CA TYR A 34 -16.40 -2.13 9.56
C TYR A 34 -16.02 -2.64 8.17
N ASP A 35 -16.94 -3.29 7.50
CA ASP A 35 -16.74 -3.76 6.13
C ASP A 35 -18.04 -3.61 5.32
N ILE A 36 -17.94 -3.67 3.99
CA ILE A 36 -19.08 -3.72 3.06
C ILE A 36 -19.41 -5.15 2.67
N ASP A 37 -18.43 -6.06 2.75
CA ASP A 37 -18.61 -7.47 2.39
C ASP A 37 -19.28 -8.25 3.53
N LYS A 38 -20.54 -8.65 3.28
CA LYS A 38 -21.34 -9.43 4.24
C LYS A 38 -20.66 -10.73 4.65
N LYS A 39 -19.90 -11.39 3.77
CA LYS A 39 -19.17 -12.61 4.11
C LYS A 39 -18.06 -12.34 5.13
N VAL A 40 -17.34 -11.23 4.98
CA VAL A 40 -16.32 -10.79 5.94
C VAL A 40 -16.98 -10.49 7.29
N ILE A 41 -18.10 -9.76 7.28
CA ILE A 41 -18.87 -9.41 8.48
C ILE A 41 -19.36 -10.65 9.22
N ASP A 42 -20.04 -11.56 8.51
CA ASP A 42 -20.63 -12.76 9.10
C ASP A 42 -19.54 -13.70 9.65
N ASN A 43 -18.45 -13.89 8.94
CA ASN A 43 -17.33 -14.67 9.42
C ASN A 43 -16.76 -14.10 10.74
N LEU A 44 -16.55 -12.79 10.82
CA LEU A 44 -16.03 -12.15 12.03
C LEU A 44 -17.04 -12.15 13.19
N ARG A 45 -18.34 -12.03 12.92
CA ARG A 45 -19.38 -12.09 13.96
C ARG A 45 -19.52 -13.48 14.59
N ASN A 46 -19.29 -14.52 13.80
CA ASN A 46 -19.49 -15.91 14.20
C ASN A 46 -18.22 -16.60 14.72
N GLY A 47 -17.08 -15.92 14.73
CA GLY A 47 -15.82 -16.55 15.07
C GLY A 47 -14.80 -15.66 15.75
N GLU A 48 -13.66 -16.25 15.98
CA GLU A 48 -12.43 -15.59 16.35
C GLU A 48 -11.53 -15.55 15.11
N PHE A 49 -10.75 -14.50 14.94
CA PHE A 49 -9.68 -14.54 13.95
C PHE A 49 -8.34 -14.90 14.60
N SER A 50 -7.47 -15.53 13.85
CA SER A 50 -6.12 -15.83 14.31
C SER A 50 -5.06 -15.21 13.40
N VAL A 51 -3.98 -14.78 14.04
CA VAL A 51 -2.81 -14.24 13.32
C VAL A 51 -1.61 -15.11 13.66
N GLU A 52 -0.98 -15.66 12.62
CA GLU A 52 0.34 -16.24 12.71
C GLU A 52 1.37 -15.16 12.42
N MET A 53 2.05 -14.72 13.46
CA MET A 53 2.98 -13.62 13.43
C MET A 53 4.40 -14.13 13.21
N HIS A 54 5.02 -13.73 12.10
CA HIS A 54 6.42 -14.00 11.80
C HIS A 54 7.25 -12.75 12.11
N THR A 55 8.11 -12.84 13.11
CA THR A 55 9.05 -11.78 13.49
C THR A 55 10.49 -12.23 13.17
N PRO A 56 11.48 -11.34 13.18
CA PRO A 56 12.89 -11.74 13.02
C PRO A 56 13.38 -12.77 14.05
N TYR A 57 12.68 -12.89 15.19
CA TYR A 57 13.14 -13.70 16.32
C TYR A 57 12.32 -14.97 16.51
N GLN A 58 11.02 -14.96 16.18
CA GLN A 58 10.12 -16.08 16.43
C GLN A 58 8.87 -16.02 15.56
N THR A 59 8.24 -17.18 15.39
CA THR A 59 6.88 -17.32 14.84
C THR A 59 5.95 -17.75 15.96
N TYR A 60 4.79 -17.09 16.08
CA TYR A 60 3.75 -17.48 17.05
C TYR A 60 2.37 -17.24 16.46
N LYS A 61 1.39 -18.05 16.90
CA LYS A 61 -0.03 -17.90 16.50
C LYS A 61 -0.85 -17.42 17.70
N LYS A 62 -1.66 -16.39 17.48
CA LYS A 62 -2.55 -15.84 18.51
C LYS A 62 -3.97 -15.69 17.95
N LYS A 63 -4.96 -16.03 18.79
CA LYS A 63 -6.38 -15.83 18.51
C LYS A 63 -6.87 -14.55 19.14
N TYR A 64 -7.81 -13.90 18.48
CA TYR A 64 -8.39 -12.61 18.86
C TYR A 64 -9.90 -12.69 18.86
N SER A 65 -10.51 -12.18 19.95
CA SER A 65 -11.94 -12.08 20.17
C SER A 65 -12.26 -10.78 20.93
N GLY A 66 -13.54 -10.53 21.20
CA GLY A 66 -13.97 -9.37 22.00
C GLY A 66 -13.96 -8.05 21.24
N TYR A 67 -14.01 -8.10 19.92
CA TYR A 67 -14.15 -6.95 19.01
C TYR A 67 -15.61 -6.78 18.54
N GLY A 68 -15.96 -5.56 18.09
CA GLY A 68 -17.24 -5.31 17.40
C GLY A 68 -17.13 -5.53 15.90
N VAL A 69 -18.27 -5.86 15.24
CA VAL A 69 -18.33 -6.01 13.77
C VAL A 69 -19.62 -5.40 13.22
N TYR A 70 -19.47 -4.49 12.26
CA TYR A 70 -20.54 -3.65 11.73
C TYR A 70 -20.48 -3.58 10.21
N ASP A 71 -21.65 -3.41 9.58
CA ASP A 71 -21.75 -3.06 8.18
C ASP A 71 -21.49 -1.55 8.01
N VAL A 72 -20.67 -1.18 7.03
CA VAL A 72 -20.33 0.21 6.74
C VAL A 72 -21.54 0.99 6.20
N ASN A 73 -22.54 0.28 5.66
CA ASN A 73 -23.79 0.86 5.14
C ASN A 73 -24.85 1.07 6.21
N ASP A 74 -24.68 0.50 7.40
CA ASP A 74 -25.58 0.75 8.52
C ASP A 74 -25.50 2.20 8.96
N ASP A 75 -26.52 2.65 9.69
CA ASP A 75 -26.48 3.99 10.27
C ASP A 75 -25.31 4.10 11.26
N ILE A 76 -24.81 5.34 11.44
CA ILE A 76 -23.63 5.59 12.28
C ILE A 76 -23.79 4.96 13.67
N SER A 77 -23.09 3.87 13.90
CA SER A 77 -23.16 3.11 15.14
C SER A 77 -22.59 3.88 16.33
N LYS A 78 -23.02 3.51 17.54
CA LYS A 78 -22.46 4.11 18.77
C LYS A 78 -20.94 3.93 18.87
N PRO A 79 -20.34 2.75 18.59
CA PRO A 79 -18.88 2.59 18.61
C PRO A 79 -18.16 3.53 17.66
N LEU A 80 -18.67 3.72 16.44
CA LEU A 80 -18.07 4.63 15.46
C LEU A 80 -18.11 6.09 15.94
N ARG A 81 -19.23 6.54 16.50
CA ARG A 81 -19.34 7.87 17.13
C ARG A 81 -18.37 8.07 18.31
N GLU A 82 -18.08 7.01 19.04
CA GLU A 82 -17.20 7.03 20.20
C GLU A 82 -15.72 6.80 19.86
N ALA A 83 -15.38 6.39 18.65
CA ALA A 83 -14.00 6.11 18.26
C ALA A 83 -13.08 7.33 18.50
N ASN A 84 -11.90 7.08 19.07
CA ASN A 84 -10.83 8.06 19.19
C ASN A 84 -10.01 8.12 17.91
N VAL A 85 -9.82 6.95 17.29
CA VAL A 85 -9.09 6.76 16.05
C VAL A 85 -9.97 6.02 15.04
N ILE A 86 -9.94 6.43 13.79
CA ILE A 86 -10.47 5.68 12.66
C ILE A 86 -9.29 5.31 11.77
N ALA A 87 -9.14 4.02 11.44
CA ALA A 87 -8.17 3.56 10.45
C ALA A 87 -8.91 3.19 9.16
N ILE A 88 -8.52 3.80 8.04
CA ILE A 88 -9.03 3.46 6.71
C ILE A 88 -8.07 2.48 6.07
N ASP A 89 -8.53 1.24 5.86
CA ASP A 89 -7.81 0.13 5.23
C ASP A 89 -8.62 -0.44 4.05
N THR A 90 -9.01 0.44 3.14
CA THR A 90 -9.73 0.10 1.90
C THR A 90 -8.85 0.37 0.68
N TYR A 91 -9.27 -0.13 -0.48
CA TYR A 91 -8.59 0.20 -1.72
C TYR A 91 -8.70 1.71 -1.99
N PRO A 92 -7.62 2.35 -2.50
CA PRO A 92 -7.60 3.81 -2.72
C PRO A 92 -8.73 4.35 -3.59
N GLN A 93 -9.19 3.56 -4.58
CA GLN A 93 -10.30 3.93 -5.45
C GLN A 93 -11.66 3.90 -4.76
N ASP A 94 -11.79 3.21 -3.63
CA ASP A 94 -13.08 3.02 -2.92
C ASP A 94 -13.23 3.96 -1.72
N ILE A 95 -12.17 4.70 -1.34
CA ILE A 95 -12.19 5.60 -0.16
C ILE A 95 -13.30 6.65 -0.26
N TYR A 96 -13.62 7.14 -1.47
CA TYR A 96 -14.68 8.14 -1.66
C TYR A 96 -16.05 7.64 -1.18
N MET A 97 -16.29 6.33 -1.19
CA MET A 97 -17.55 5.74 -0.69
C MET A 97 -17.72 5.93 0.82
N LEU A 98 -16.63 6.17 1.55
CA LEU A 98 -16.62 6.40 2.99
C LEU A 98 -16.91 7.86 3.37
N TYR A 99 -16.84 8.82 2.43
CA TYR A 99 -16.99 10.25 2.74
C TYR A 99 -18.33 10.60 3.42
N PRO A 100 -19.50 10.06 2.99
CA PRO A 100 -20.76 10.31 3.68
C PRO A 100 -20.74 9.84 5.14
N LEU A 101 -20.17 8.66 5.40
CA LEU A 101 -20.05 8.09 6.74
C LEU A 101 -19.11 8.94 7.60
N LEU A 102 -17.91 9.26 7.08
CA LEU A 102 -16.91 10.07 7.77
C LEU A 102 -17.40 11.49 8.04
N GLY A 103 -18.17 12.08 7.12
CA GLY A 103 -18.83 13.36 7.33
C GLY A 103 -19.84 13.35 8.50
N LYS A 104 -20.67 12.29 8.59
CA LYS A 104 -21.58 12.10 9.73
C LYS A 104 -20.81 11.96 11.06
N VAL A 105 -19.70 11.23 11.05
CA VAL A 105 -18.84 11.07 12.24
C VAL A 105 -18.21 12.42 12.63
N ALA A 106 -17.66 13.15 11.66
CA ALA A 106 -17.06 14.46 11.88
C ALA A 106 -18.09 15.42 12.50
N LYS A 107 -19.31 15.53 11.95
CA LYS A 107 -20.40 16.34 12.54
C LYS A 107 -20.66 15.98 14.00
N HIS A 108 -20.72 14.68 14.30
CA HIS A 108 -20.93 14.24 15.68
C HIS A 108 -19.79 14.66 16.60
N LYS A 109 -18.54 14.53 16.14
CA LYS A 109 -17.35 14.94 16.91
C LYS A 109 -17.31 16.44 17.17
N LEU A 110 -17.58 17.24 16.15
CA LEU A 110 -17.67 18.70 16.23
C LEU A 110 -18.74 19.13 17.24
N ALA A 111 -19.95 18.59 17.13
CA ALA A 111 -21.05 18.88 18.04
C ALA A 111 -20.74 18.52 19.51
N GLN A 112 -19.93 17.49 19.74
CA GLN A 112 -19.52 17.03 21.08
C GLN A 112 -18.20 17.66 21.53
N LYS A 113 -17.55 18.49 20.70
CA LYS A 113 -16.19 19.04 20.92
C LYS A 113 -15.18 17.94 21.29
N LYS A 114 -15.25 16.79 20.61
CA LYS A 114 -14.37 15.64 20.83
C LYS A 114 -13.41 15.49 19.68
N ARG A 115 -12.17 15.14 20.00
CA ARG A 115 -11.09 14.93 19.03
C ARG A 115 -11.19 13.57 18.34
N LEU A 116 -10.79 13.53 17.08
CA LEU A 116 -10.74 12.34 16.24
C LEU A 116 -9.48 12.37 15.37
N SER A 117 -8.74 11.27 15.33
CA SER A 117 -7.67 11.06 14.37
C SER A 117 -8.10 10.02 13.32
N ILE A 118 -8.03 10.37 12.05
CA ILE A 118 -8.30 9.48 10.91
C ILE A 118 -6.95 9.12 10.28
N LEU A 119 -6.59 7.84 10.32
CA LEU A 119 -5.36 7.30 9.75
C LEU A 119 -5.67 6.61 8.43
N VAL A 120 -4.93 6.94 7.37
CA VAL A 120 -5.16 6.42 6.01
C VAL A 120 -4.07 5.41 5.66
N PHE A 121 -4.36 4.12 5.82
CA PHE A 121 -3.46 3.02 5.49
C PHE A 121 -3.61 2.62 4.03
N THR A 122 -2.88 3.28 3.15
CA THR A 122 -2.84 2.97 1.71
C THR A 122 -1.43 3.13 1.15
N ASN A 123 -1.14 2.42 0.06
CA ASN A 123 0.13 2.57 -0.66
C ASN A 123 0.12 3.74 -1.66
N LYS A 124 -1.02 4.36 -1.93
CA LYS A 124 -1.13 5.52 -2.83
C LYS A 124 -0.71 6.79 -2.09
N THR A 125 0.06 7.63 -2.74
CA THR A 125 0.52 8.93 -2.24
C THR A 125 -0.48 10.05 -2.55
N ASN A 126 -0.37 11.19 -1.86
CA ASN A 126 -1.12 12.43 -2.14
C ASN A 126 -2.65 12.31 -2.00
N LEU A 127 -3.15 11.47 -1.09
CA LEU A 127 -4.59 11.29 -0.87
C LEU A 127 -5.17 12.16 0.25
N ILE A 128 -4.35 12.61 1.21
CA ILE A 128 -4.85 13.22 2.44
C ILE A 128 -5.69 14.46 2.18
N LEU A 129 -5.23 15.33 1.28
CA LEU A 129 -5.97 16.54 0.92
C LEU A 129 -7.34 16.20 0.32
N SER A 130 -7.38 15.31 -0.68
CA SER A 130 -8.63 14.91 -1.34
C SER A 130 -9.60 14.20 -0.39
N ILE A 131 -9.09 13.40 0.55
CA ILE A 131 -9.92 12.75 1.58
C ILE A 131 -10.49 13.80 2.54
N THR A 132 -9.66 14.73 2.99
CA THR A 132 -10.07 15.81 3.89
C THR A 132 -11.17 16.67 3.25
N GLU A 133 -10.97 17.09 2.01
CA GLU A 133 -11.97 17.86 1.23
C GLU A 133 -13.23 17.01 1.00
N GLY A 134 -13.07 15.74 0.64
CA GLY A 134 -14.19 14.81 0.46
C GLY A 134 -15.07 14.68 1.72
N ILE A 135 -14.46 14.65 2.91
CA ILE A 135 -15.19 14.66 4.18
C ILE A 135 -15.85 16.02 4.43
N LYS A 136 -15.11 17.11 4.22
CA LYS A 136 -15.58 18.50 4.41
C LYS A 136 -16.77 18.86 3.54
N ASN A 137 -16.94 18.25 2.37
CA ASN A 137 -18.11 18.44 1.49
C ASN A 137 -19.46 18.00 2.12
N TYR A 138 -19.43 17.23 3.18
CA TYR A 138 -20.61 16.83 3.95
C TYR A 138 -20.88 17.73 5.18
N LEU A 139 -20.07 18.76 5.39
CA LEU A 139 -20.16 19.69 6.50
C LEU A 139 -20.72 21.04 6.03
N ASN A 140 -21.38 21.77 6.94
CA ASN A 140 -21.76 23.14 6.68
C ASN A 140 -20.55 24.10 6.88
N GLU A 141 -20.72 25.38 6.57
CA GLU A 141 -19.65 26.38 6.64
C GLU A 141 -19.06 26.53 8.06
N PHE A 142 -19.91 26.49 9.09
CA PHE A 142 -19.48 26.61 10.47
C PHE A 142 -18.69 25.35 10.89
N GLU A 143 -19.24 24.17 10.59
CA GLU A 143 -18.58 22.88 10.87
C GLU A 143 -17.21 22.80 10.16
N ASN A 144 -17.10 23.32 8.93
CA ASN A 144 -15.85 23.35 8.17
C ASN A 144 -14.77 24.22 8.83
N LYS A 145 -15.14 25.36 9.41
CA LYS A 145 -14.20 26.22 10.16
C LYS A 145 -13.65 25.54 11.41
N GLU A 146 -14.47 24.72 12.06
CA GLU A 146 -14.10 24.01 13.29
C GLU A 146 -13.39 22.68 13.02
N PHE A 147 -13.43 22.17 11.78
CA PHE A 147 -12.97 20.81 11.45
C PHE A 147 -11.56 20.55 11.94
N ASP A 148 -10.60 21.38 11.56
CA ASP A 148 -9.18 21.19 11.86
C ASP A 148 -8.84 21.36 13.36
N THR A 149 -9.81 21.82 14.18
CA THR A 149 -9.68 21.88 15.66
C THR A 149 -9.96 20.53 16.32
N TYR A 150 -10.82 19.72 15.71
CA TYR A 150 -11.30 18.47 16.32
C TYR A 150 -11.02 17.22 15.50
N VAL A 151 -10.79 17.34 14.21
CA VAL A 151 -10.55 16.21 13.31
C VAL A 151 -9.24 16.40 12.59
N GLU A 152 -8.40 15.39 12.61
CA GLU A 152 -7.19 15.33 11.80
C GLU A 152 -7.24 14.12 10.87
N VAL A 153 -6.73 14.28 9.65
CA VAL A 153 -6.56 13.19 8.68
C VAL A 153 -5.07 13.05 8.42
N LYS A 154 -4.52 11.86 8.66
CA LYS A 154 -3.10 11.59 8.66
C LYS A 154 -2.74 10.41 7.77
N ASP A 155 -1.63 10.53 7.08
CA ASP A 155 -1.13 9.48 6.18
C ASP A 155 -0.38 8.38 6.95
N ALA A 156 -0.34 7.19 6.37
CA ALA A 156 0.37 6.04 6.93
C ALA A 156 1.13 5.27 5.84
N ILE A 157 2.27 4.71 6.21
CA ILE A 157 3.06 3.80 5.37
C ILE A 157 2.86 2.39 5.89
N ILE A 158 2.26 1.54 5.07
CA ILE A 158 2.13 0.12 5.36
C ILE A 158 3.47 -0.54 5.03
N ILE A 159 4.19 -1.04 6.03
CA ILE A 159 5.41 -1.82 5.82
C ILE A 159 5.15 -3.30 6.12
N ARG A 160 4.16 -3.58 6.95
CA ARG A 160 3.75 -4.93 7.27
C ARG A 160 3.06 -5.63 6.09
N SER A 161 3.50 -6.84 5.77
CA SER A 161 2.83 -7.70 4.78
C SER A 161 1.91 -8.69 5.49
N THR A 162 0.69 -8.82 4.98
CA THR A 162 -0.32 -9.75 5.52
C THR A 162 -0.87 -10.65 4.41
N PHE A 163 -1.03 -11.93 4.71
CA PHE A 163 -1.46 -12.95 3.77
C PHE A 163 -2.62 -13.75 4.34
N ALA A 164 -3.55 -14.20 3.48
CA ALA A 164 -4.57 -15.16 3.89
C ALA A 164 -3.96 -16.56 3.87
N GLN A 165 -4.28 -17.39 4.86
CA GLN A 165 -4.09 -18.82 4.71
C GLN A 165 -5.16 -19.37 3.75
N SER A 166 -4.78 -20.28 2.87
CA SER A 166 -5.53 -20.68 1.68
C SER A 166 -6.96 -21.17 1.92
N ASN A 167 -7.33 -21.52 3.16
CA ASN A 167 -8.60 -22.17 3.47
C ASN A 167 -9.48 -21.41 4.49
N SER A 168 -9.07 -20.25 5.00
CA SER A 168 -9.85 -19.53 6.01
C SER A 168 -9.71 -18.01 5.92
N ALA A 169 -10.84 -17.31 5.76
CA ALA A 169 -10.91 -15.85 5.83
C ALA A 169 -10.57 -15.29 7.23
N LEU A 170 -10.56 -16.14 8.27
CA LEU A 170 -10.28 -15.79 9.66
C LEU A 170 -8.84 -16.10 10.09
N GLU A 171 -8.04 -16.75 9.23
CA GLU A 171 -6.65 -17.04 9.50
C GLU A 171 -5.75 -16.15 8.63
N VAL A 172 -4.91 -15.34 9.29
CA VAL A 172 -4.03 -14.39 8.63
C VAL A 172 -2.59 -14.66 9.05
N GLN A 173 -1.68 -14.67 8.09
CA GLN A 173 -0.25 -14.61 8.36
C GLN A 173 0.22 -13.16 8.25
N SER A 174 1.11 -12.73 9.14
CA SER A 174 1.63 -11.37 9.20
C SER A 174 3.14 -11.37 9.38
N LEU A 175 3.84 -10.70 8.47
CA LEU A 175 5.29 -10.47 8.56
C LEU A 175 5.55 -9.18 9.32
N ALA A 176 5.98 -9.31 10.59
CA ALA A 176 6.27 -8.20 11.48
C ALA A 176 7.79 -7.94 11.56
N VAL A 177 8.39 -7.52 10.46
CA VAL A 177 9.85 -7.31 10.36
C VAL A 177 10.27 -5.87 10.66
N THR A 178 9.35 -4.91 10.52
CA THR A 178 9.57 -3.51 10.87
C THR A 178 8.24 -2.82 11.15
N ASP A 179 8.29 -1.66 11.80
CA ASP A 179 7.11 -0.89 12.16
C ASP A 179 6.52 -0.18 10.93
N SER A 180 5.21 -0.11 10.86
CA SER A 180 4.50 0.82 9.98
C SER A 180 4.67 2.24 10.50
N ILE A 181 4.73 3.22 9.62
CA ILE A 181 5.02 4.60 9.97
C ILE A 181 3.78 5.44 9.71
N ILE A 182 3.37 6.24 10.67
CA ILE A 182 2.27 7.20 10.52
C ILE A 182 2.74 8.63 10.71
N GLU A 183 2.00 9.59 10.19
CA GLU A 183 2.18 10.98 10.56
C GLU A 183 1.86 11.17 12.03
N LYS A 184 2.67 12.00 12.69
CA LYS A 184 2.49 12.33 14.11
C LYS A 184 1.07 12.83 14.40
N LEU A 185 0.44 12.24 15.39
CA LEU A 185 -0.90 12.61 15.82
C LEU A 185 -0.84 13.79 16.81
N ALA A 186 -1.75 14.76 16.61
CA ALA A 186 -1.92 15.88 17.51
C ALA A 186 -2.98 15.62 18.60
N TYR A 187 -3.91 14.67 18.36
CA TYR A 187 -5.12 14.55 19.16
C TYR A 187 -5.22 13.28 19.99
N ASN A 188 -4.64 12.20 19.52
CA ASN A 188 -4.76 10.92 20.20
C ASN A 188 -3.37 10.26 20.34
N ASP A 189 -3.07 9.75 21.53
CA ASP A 189 -1.84 9.02 21.78
C ASP A 189 -2.02 7.54 21.45
N ILE A 190 -1.19 7.05 20.53
CA ILE A 190 -1.11 5.64 20.15
C ILE A 190 0.31 5.08 20.33
N SER A 191 1.16 5.73 21.11
CA SER A 191 2.55 5.32 21.36
C SER A 191 2.67 3.93 22.01
N ASN A 192 1.59 3.43 22.62
CA ASN A 192 1.52 2.08 23.18
C ASN A 192 1.15 1.00 22.16
N ILE A 193 0.92 1.34 20.88
CA ILE A 193 0.61 0.37 19.84
C ILE A 193 1.90 -0.17 19.24
N SER A 194 2.14 -1.44 19.45
CA SER A 194 3.28 -2.15 18.87
C SER A 194 3.21 -2.16 17.34
N GLY A 195 4.37 -2.11 16.68
CA GLY A 195 4.44 -2.16 15.22
C GLY A 195 4.01 -0.88 14.50
N ILE A 196 3.80 0.23 15.23
CA ILE A 196 3.52 1.56 14.68
C ILE A 196 4.50 2.58 15.28
N CYS A 197 5.13 3.39 14.45
CA CYS A 197 5.92 4.54 14.87
C CYS A 197 5.48 5.82 14.17
N GLU A 198 5.67 6.97 14.83
CA GLU A 198 5.32 8.27 14.30
C GLU A 198 6.49 8.95 13.56
N SER A 199 6.17 9.75 12.56
CA SER A 199 7.15 10.56 11.82
C SER A 199 6.50 11.85 11.31
N ASP A 200 7.25 12.93 11.26
CA ASP A 200 6.84 14.18 10.61
C ASP A 200 7.06 14.16 9.08
N ASP A 201 7.60 13.07 8.53
CA ASP A 201 8.07 13.00 7.15
C ASP A 201 7.51 11.78 6.38
N VAL A 202 6.27 11.42 6.69
CA VAL A 202 5.61 10.23 6.13
C VAL A 202 5.48 10.31 4.62
N HIS A 203 5.10 11.46 4.07
CA HIS A 203 4.93 11.63 2.62
C HIS A 203 6.21 11.29 1.85
N ARG A 204 7.36 11.83 2.29
CA ARG A 204 8.66 11.55 1.67
C ARG A 204 9.06 10.08 1.83
N LEU A 205 8.92 9.53 3.04
CA LEU A 205 9.23 8.12 3.30
C LEU A 205 8.34 7.16 2.49
N LYS A 206 7.06 7.50 2.30
CA LYS A 206 6.11 6.73 1.48
C LYS A 206 6.54 6.69 0.01
N SER A 207 6.91 7.84 -0.54
CA SER A 207 7.46 7.93 -1.90
C SER A 207 8.77 7.12 -2.03
N MET A 208 9.66 7.23 -1.05
CA MET A 208 10.90 6.45 -1.02
C MET A 208 10.61 4.93 -1.03
N LYS A 209 9.69 4.46 -0.18
CA LYS A 209 9.28 3.05 -0.16
C LYS A 209 8.74 2.61 -1.52
N LEU A 210 7.91 3.43 -2.16
CA LEU A 210 7.35 3.13 -3.47
C LEU A 210 8.46 2.84 -4.49
N PHE A 211 9.51 3.66 -4.49
CA PHE A 211 10.59 3.53 -5.46
C PHE A 211 11.63 2.48 -5.07
N THR A 212 12.11 2.49 -3.81
CA THR A 212 13.28 1.69 -3.41
C THR A 212 12.94 0.26 -2.98
N ILE A 213 11.70 -0.01 -2.63
CA ILE A 213 11.21 -1.35 -2.22
C ILE A 213 10.26 -1.91 -3.28
N ASN A 214 9.17 -1.18 -3.57
CA ASN A 214 8.15 -1.72 -4.47
C ASN A 214 8.62 -1.74 -5.94
N GLY A 215 9.59 -0.91 -6.33
CA GLY A 215 10.18 -0.92 -7.68
C GLY A 215 10.95 -2.20 -7.97
N PRO A 216 11.99 -2.55 -7.21
CA PRO A 216 12.70 -3.82 -7.35
C PRO A 216 11.79 -5.05 -7.22
N HIS A 217 10.82 -5.01 -6.31
CA HIS A 217 9.85 -6.10 -6.12
C HIS A 217 8.99 -6.31 -7.39
N ALA A 218 8.54 -5.23 -8.04
CA ALA A 218 7.85 -5.32 -9.32
C ALA A 218 8.77 -5.82 -10.45
N ALA A 219 10.05 -5.42 -10.44
CA ALA A 219 11.02 -5.91 -11.41
C ALA A 219 11.25 -7.42 -11.27
N TYR A 220 11.34 -7.95 -10.04
CA TYR A 220 11.35 -9.40 -9.79
C TYR A 220 10.10 -10.08 -10.32
N ALA A 221 8.91 -9.54 -10.05
CA ALA A 221 7.65 -10.15 -10.47
C ALA A 221 7.52 -10.20 -12.00
N TYR A 222 7.82 -9.10 -12.71
CA TYR A 222 7.74 -9.08 -14.18
C TYR A 222 8.81 -9.95 -14.84
N SER A 223 10.02 -9.98 -14.31
CA SER A 223 11.08 -10.87 -14.80
C SER A 223 10.78 -12.34 -14.47
N GLY A 224 10.24 -12.63 -13.29
CA GLY A 224 9.81 -13.98 -12.91
C GLY A 224 8.67 -14.50 -13.79
N PHE A 225 7.68 -13.65 -14.09
CA PHE A 225 6.63 -13.98 -15.04
C PHE A 225 7.20 -14.29 -16.44
N TYR A 226 8.14 -13.48 -16.91
CA TYR A 226 8.82 -13.72 -18.19
C TYR A 226 9.57 -15.05 -18.23
N CYS A 227 10.18 -15.45 -17.11
CA CYS A 227 10.87 -16.73 -16.96
C CYS A 227 9.92 -17.93 -16.70
N GLY A 228 8.60 -17.73 -16.63
CA GLY A 228 7.63 -18.79 -16.36
C GLY A 228 7.63 -19.28 -14.90
N LEU A 229 8.10 -18.46 -13.96
CA LEU A 229 8.13 -18.80 -12.54
C LEU A 229 6.79 -18.46 -11.87
N GLU A 230 6.47 -19.12 -10.76
CA GLU A 230 5.19 -18.98 -10.07
C GLU A 230 5.29 -18.12 -8.80
N THR A 231 6.42 -18.19 -8.10
CA THR A 231 6.61 -17.53 -6.80
C THR A 231 7.72 -16.48 -6.82
N MET A 232 7.61 -15.52 -5.92
CA MET A 232 8.64 -14.49 -5.73
C MET A 232 9.96 -15.09 -5.24
N ASN A 233 9.90 -16.14 -4.41
CA ASN A 233 11.09 -16.85 -3.93
C ASN A 233 11.88 -17.48 -5.08
N GLU A 234 11.20 -18.08 -6.07
CA GLU A 234 11.85 -18.59 -7.29
C GLU A 234 12.48 -17.45 -8.10
N ALA A 235 11.78 -16.33 -8.25
CA ALA A 235 12.31 -15.16 -8.95
C ALA A 235 13.55 -14.58 -8.24
N GLU A 236 13.56 -14.52 -6.91
CA GLU A 236 14.70 -14.06 -6.13
C GLU A 236 15.94 -14.96 -6.26
N LEU A 237 15.76 -16.23 -6.58
CA LEU A 237 16.86 -17.18 -6.82
C LEU A 237 17.29 -17.26 -8.29
N ASN A 238 16.49 -16.72 -9.21
CA ASN A 238 16.78 -16.77 -10.63
C ASN A 238 17.80 -15.71 -11.05
N PRO A 239 18.93 -16.07 -11.71
CA PRO A 239 20.00 -15.13 -12.07
C PRO A 239 19.54 -13.96 -12.96
N PHE A 240 18.64 -14.21 -13.93
CA PHE A 240 18.10 -13.17 -14.81
C PHE A 240 17.23 -12.17 -14.03
N CYS A 241 16.37 -12.67 -13.13
CA CYS A 241 15.52 -11.84 -12.31
C CYS A 241 16.36 -11.00 -11.31
N GLN A 242 17.40 -11.62 -10.72
CA GLN A 242 18.35 -10.92 -9.85
C GLN A 242 19.08 -9.79 -10.59
N GLU A 243 19.61 -10.05 -11.80
CA GLU A 243 20.28 -9.03 -12.61
C GLU A 243 19.39 -7.80 -12.80
N VAL A 244 18.15 -8.01 -13.22
CA VAL A 244 17.20 -6.91 -13.48
C VAL A 244 16.83 -6.19 -12.20
N ALA A 245 16.35 -6.91 -11.19
CA ALA A 245 15.81 -6.30 -9.98
C ALA A 245 16.87 -5.61 -9.11
N LEU A 246 18.06 -6.23 -8.97
CA LEU A 246 19.17 -5.62 -8.23
C LEU A 246 19.74 -4.41 -8.98
N GLY A 247 19.77 -4.45 -10.32
CA GLY A 247 20.11 -3.31 -11.15
C GLY A 247 19.16 -2.14 -10.96
N VAL A 248 17.84 -2.40 -10.99
CA VAL A 248 16.79 -1.41 -10.66
C VAL A 248 17.02 -0.86 -9.25
N ALA A 249 17.18 -1.73 -8.23
CA ALA A 249 17.38 -1.32 -6.85
C ALA A 249 18.60 -0.38 -6.68
N LYS A 250 19.74 -0.73 -7.28
CA LYS A 250 20.98 0.02 -7.19
C LYS A 250 20.83 1.43 -7.76
N ILE A 251 20.28 1.54 -8.96
CA ILE A 251 20.11 2.84 -9.64
C ILE A 251 19.04 3.67 -8.95
N THR A 252 17.86 3.07 -8.65
CA THR A 252 16.79 3.75 -7.91
C THR A 252 17.32 4.38 -6.62
N LYS A 253 18.05 3.60 -5.81
CA LYS A 253 18.60 4.10 -4.55
C LYS A 253 19.48 5.34 -4.77
N ARG A 254 20.31 5.34 -5.81
CA ARG A 254 21.20 6.47 -6.13
C ARG A 254 20.40 7.70 -6.54
N VAL A 255 19.52 7.57 -7.54
CA VAL A 255 18.79 8.72 -8.09
C VAL A 255 17.80 9.33 -7.10
N ILE A 256 17.19 8.51 -6.24
CA ILE A 256 16.27 8.97 -5.20
C ILE A 256 17.03 9.71 -4.08
N LEU A 257 18.17 9.20 -3.63
CA LEU A 257 18.99 9.91 -2.64
C LEU A 257 19.41 11.29 -3.15
N ASN A 258 19.81 11.39 -4.43
CA ASN A 258 20.20 12.66 -5.05
C ASN A 258 18.99 13.60 -5.17
N GLU A 259 17.86 13.12 -5.70
CA GLU A 259 16.65 13.93 -5.96
C GLU A 259 16.11 14.55 -4.69
N TYR A 260 15.98 13.75 -3.63
CA TYR A 260 15.39 14.19 -2.37
C TYR A 260 16.42 14.68 -1.35
N LYS A 261 17.72 14.79 -1.74
CA LYS A 261 18.83 15.19 -0.84
C LYS A 261 18.88 14.39 0.47
N LEU A 262 18.72 13.09 0.37
CA LEU A 262 18.58 12.18 1.50
C LEU A 262 19.92 11.57 1.93
N LYS A 263 19.98 11.14 3.19
CA LYS A 263 21.07 10.33 3.72
C LYS A 263 20.73 8.84 3.62
N LYS A 264 21.74 7.97 3.57
CA LYS A 264 21.54 6.51 3.60
C LYS A 264 20.72 6.06 4.83
N ALA A 265 20.86 6.75 5.97
CA ALA A 265 20.10 6.46 7.18
C ALA A 265 18.58 6.59 7.01
N ASP A 266 18.12 7.51 6.15
CA ASP A 266 16.68 7.67 5.87
C ASP A 266 16.08 6.42 5.21
N LEU A 267 16.88 5.71 4.38
CA LEU A 267 16.43 4.46 3.75
C LEU A 267 16.30 3.32 4.77
N ASN A 268 17.08 3.32 5.84
CA ASN A 268 17.01 2.26 6.86
C ASN A 268 15.66 2.29 7.61
N ARG A 269 15.01 3.44 7.69
CA ARG A 269 13.69 3.58 8.34
C ARG A 269 12.57 2.84 7.60
N ILE A 270 12.73 2.64 6.29
CA ILE A 270 11.75 1.95 5.45
C ILE A 270 12.27 0.60 4.92
N SER A 271 13.52 0.23 5.26
CA SER A 271 14.09 -1.06 4.85
C SER A 271 13.32 -2.21 5.50
N ILE A 272 12.96 -3.19 4.69
CA ILE A 272 12.44 -4.46 5.16
C ILE A 272 13.66 -5.34 5.44
N SER A 273 13.83 -5.76 6.70
CA SER A 273 14.82 -6.79 7.03
C SER A 273 14.37 -8.09 6.38
N ASN A 274 15.22 -8.72 5.59
CA ASN A 274 14.92 -10.05 5.09
C ASN A 274 14.82 -10.99 6.28
N LEU A 275 13.70 -11.70 6.40
CA LEU A 275 13.68 -12.91 7.22
C LEU A 275 14.68 -13.87 6.61
N ALA A 276 15.48 -14.55 7.43
CA ALA A 276 16.48 -15.50 6.97
C ALA A 276 15.89 -16.62 6.09
N LYS A 277 14.58 -16.88 6.22
CA LYS A 277 13.73 -17.62 5.29
C LYS A 277 12.37 -16.94 5.28
N ASP A 278 11.93 -16.46 4.12
CA ASP A 278 10.55 -16.01 3.99
C ASP A 278 9.63 -17.25 4.06
N PRO A 279 8.84 -17.38 5.13
CA PRO A 279 7.98 -18.56 5.31
C PRO A 279 6.76 -18.52 4.39
N ILE A 280 6.53 -17.40 3.69
CA ILE A 280 5.33 -17.16 2.93
C ILE A 280 5.68 -17.11 1.43
N LEU A 281 5.08 -18.04 0.68
CA LEU A 281 5.19 -18.09 -0.76
C LEU A 281 4.27 -17.01 -1.37
N ASP A 282 4.85 -15.89 -1.77
CA ASP A 282 4.11 -14.86 -2.48
C ASP A 282 4.08 -15.17 -3.98
N SER A 283 2.90 -15.09 -4.61
CA SER A 283 2.77 -15.41 -6.03
C SER A 283 3.20 -14.22 -6.91
N ILE A 284 3.89 -14.53 -7.99
CA ILE A 284 4.28 -13.56 -9.03
C ILE A 284 3.05 -12.82 -9.56
N LYS A 285 1.95 -13.51 -9.84
CA LYS A 285 0.70 -12.90 -10.32
C LYS A 285 0.18 -11.82 -9.38
N ARG A 286 0.16 -12.08 -8.06
CA ARG A 286 -0.27 -11.09 -7.07
C ARG A 286 0.61 -9.83 -7.08
N VAL A 287 1.92 -10.02 -7.22
CA VAL A 287 2.87 -8.90 -7.24
C VAL A 287 2.88 -8.17 -8.59
N ALA A 288 2.73 -8.88 -9.71
CA ALA A 288 2.71 -8.31 -11.05
C ALA A 288 1.41 -7.61 -11.43
N CYS A 289 0.27 -7.96 -10.81
CA CYS A 289 -1.07 -7.45 -11.15
C CYS A 289 -1.15 -5.91 -11.20
N ASN A 290 -2.13 -5.39 -11.91
CA ASN A 290 -2.37 -3.96 -12.15
C ASN A 290 -1.16 -3.26 -12.82
N PRO A 291 -0.75 -3.68 -14.03
CA PRO A 291 0.44 -3.17 -14.71
C PRO A 291 0.30 -1.71 -15.15
N ILE A 292 -0.90 -1.23 -15.51
CA ILE A 292 -1.13 0.17 -15.91
C ILE A 292 -0.73 1.09 -14.77
N ARG A 293 -1.20 0.82 -13.56
CA ARG A 293 -0.82 1.58 -12.37
C ARG A 293 0.69 1.53 -12.12
N LYS A 294 1.31 0.34 -12.21
CA LYS A 294 2.74 0.16 -11.88
C LYS A 294 3.68 0.74 -12.91
N LEU A 295 3.20 0.91 -14.15
CA LEU A 295 3.91 1.56 -15.25
C LEU A 295 3.51 3.03 -15.42
N ALA A 296 2.72 3.61 -14.51
CA ALA A 296 2.39 5.03 -14.53
C ALA A 296 3.63 5.90 -14.24
N TYR A 297 3.61 7.16 -14.72
CA TYR A 297 4.76 8.09 -14.65
C TYR A 297 5.31 8.24 -13.22
N ASN A 298 4.43 8.50 -12.26
CA ASN A 298 4.81 8.75 -10.87
C ASN A 298 4.88 7.48 -10.01
N ASP A 299 5.01 6.31 -10.66
CA ASP A 299 5.07 5.04 -9.96
C ASP A 299 6.50 4.46 -10.00
N ARG A 300 6.66 3.30 -9.43
CA ARG A 300 7.86 2.59 -8.96
C ARG A 300 8.94 2.31 -9.98
N LEU A 301 8.63 2.25 -11.27
CA LEU A 301 9.60 1.94 -12.33
C LEU A 301 9.88 3.12 -13.25
N VAL A 302 8.84 3.86 -13.65
CA VAL A 302 8.98 4.92 -14.67
C VAL A 302 9.64 6.17 -14.07
N TYR A 303 9.18 6.65 -12.92
CA TYR A 303 9.77 7.85 -12.32
C TYR A 303 11.27 7.71 -11.99
N PRO A 304 11.74 6.60 -11.37
CA PRO A 304 13.18 6.39 -11.19
C PRO A 304 13.95 6.28 -12.51
N ALA A 305 13.35 5.73 -13.58
CA ALA A 305 13.97 5.70 -14.92
C ALA A 305 14.15 7.11 -15.51
N VAL A 306 13.13 7.96 -15.37
CA VAL A 306 13.18 9.37 -15.79
C VAL A 306 14.21 10.15 -14.98
N LEU A 307 14.30 9.91 -13.66
CA LEU A 307 15.33 10.49 -12.81
C LEU A 307 16.74 10.06 -13.25
N ALA A 308 16.90 8.77 -13.57
CA ALA A 308 18.19 8.24 -14.04
C ALA A 308 18.61 8.91 -15.35
N LEU A 309 17.68 9.02 -16.31
CA LEU A 309 17.91 9.75 -17.56
C LEU A 309 18.32 11.21 -17.29
N ARG A 310 17.57 11.91 -16.44
CA ARG A 310 17.81 13.32 -16.12
C ARG A 310 19.14 13.57 -15.38
N GLN A 311 19.56 12.62 -14.54
CA GLN A 311 20.80 12.69 -13.78
C GLN A 311 22.01 12.12 -14.51
N GLY A 312 21.85 11.65 -15.76
CA GLY A 312 22.95 11.04 -16.53
C GLY A 312 23.39 9.67 -16.01
N GLU A 313 22.51 8.99 -15.24
CA GLU A 313 22.76 7.64 -14.74
C GLU A 313 22.27 6.57 -15.73
N ASN A 314 22.78 5.34 -15.56
CA ASN A 314 22.32 4.22 -16.38
C ASN A 314 20.86 3.86 -16.04
N TYR A 315 19.99 3.84 -17.04
CA TYR A 315 18.57 3.48 -16.91
C TYR A 315 18.20 2.16 -17.61
N ASP A 316 19.18 1.38 -18.07
CA ASP A 316 18.95 0.15 -18.85
C ASP A 316 18.13 -0.88 -18.05
N PHE A 317 18.41 -1.05 -16.76
CA PHE A 317 17.67 -1.98 -15.93
C PHE A 317 16.19 -1.57 -15.73
N HIS A 318 15.93 -0.28 -15.61
CA HIS A 318 14.56 0.23 -15.55
C HIS A 318 13.85 0.07 -16.88
N ALA A 319 14.51 0.40 -17.99
CA ALA A 319 13.96 0.22 -19.33
C ALA A 319 13.62 -1.26 -19.60
N LYS A 320 14.50 -2.19 -19.17
CA LYS A 320 14.29 -3.63 -19.25
C LYS A 320 13.11 -4.08 -18.34
N ALA A 321 13.02 -3.58 -17.12
CA ALA A 321 11.91 -3.88 -16.21
C ALA A 321 10.55 -3.35 -16.72
N ILE A 322 10.52 -2.14 -17.31
CA ILE A 322 9.33 -1.57 -17.95
C ILE A 322 8.92 -2.43 -19.17
N ALA A 323 9.87 -2.83 -20.01
CA ALA A 323 9.63 -3.72 -21.14
C ALA A 323 9.04 -5.07 -20.69
N LEU A 324 9.56 -5.65 -19.61
CA LEU A 324 9.01 -6.88 -19.01
C LEU A 324 7.59 -6.67 -18.49
N GLY A 325 7.29 -5.50 -17.90
CA GLY A 325 5.94 -5.13 -17.48
C GLY A 325 4.96 -5.00 -18.66
N LEU A 326 5.42 -4.49 -19.82
CA LEU A 326 4.62 -4.46 -21.05
C LEU A 326 4.39 -5.86 -21.65
N LEU A 327 5.21 -6.85 -21.31
CA LEU A 327 5.05 -8.26 -21.74
C LEU A 327 4.20 -9.09 -20.74
N TYR A 328 3.79 -8.52 -19.63
CA TYR A 328 2.95 -9.21 -18.64
C TYR A 328 1.54 -9.41 -19.16
N VAL A 329 1.03 -10.63 -19.03
CA VAL A 329 -0.32 -11.04 -19.45
C VAL A 329 -0.96 -11.84 -18.31
N ASP A 330 -2.17 -11.49 -17.95
CA ASP A 330 -3.01 -12.28 -17.04
C ASP A 330 -4.48 -12.07 -17.42
N GLU A 331 -5.16 -13.16 -17.75
CA GLU A 331 -6.57 -13.12 -18.16
C GLU A 331 -7.53 -12.72 -17.04
N THR A 332 -7.08 -12.76 -15.79
CA THR A 332 -7.86 -12.38 -14.62
C THR A 332 -7.59 -10.94 -14.14
N ASP A 333 -6.65 -10.24 -14.77
CA ASP A 333 -6.27 -8.86 -14.44
C ASP A 333 -6.78 -7.90 -15.52
N GLU A 334 -7.82 -7.13 -15.20
CA GLU A 334 -8.45 -6.17 -16.13
C GLU A 334 -7.47 -5.14 -16.68
N GLU A 335 -6.54 -4.62 -15.84
CA GLU A 335 -5.51 -3.69 -16.30
C GLU A 335 -4.51 -4.37 -17.26
N ALA A 336 -4.19 -5.65 -17.03
CA ALA A 336 -3.32 -6.38 -17.94
C ALA A 336 -4.00 -6.59 -19.30
N LEU A 337 -5.29 -6.94 -19.31
CA LEU A 337 -6.07 -7.09 -20.55
C LEU A 337 -6.17 -5.76 -21.31
N GLU A 338 -6.50 -4.66 -20.63
CA GLU A 338 -6.55 -3.32 -21.22
C GLU A 338 -5.19 -2.91 -21.82
N LEU A 339 -4.12 -3.12 -21.06
CA LEU A 339 -2.76 -2.79 -21.50
C LEU A 339 -2.38 -3.56 -22.77
N GLN A 340 -2.65 -4.87 -22.80
CA GLN A 340 -2.32 -5.72 -23.96
C GLN A 340 -3.15 -5.36 -25.19
N ASP A 341 -4.45 -5.12 -25.03
CA ASP A 341 -5.28 -4.68 -26.14
C ASP A 341 -4.82 -3.35 -26.73
N TYR A 342 -4.55 -2.37 -25.86
CA TYR A 342 -4.05 -1.07 -26.32
C TYR A 342 -2.68 -1.17 -27.00
N LEU A 343 -1.76 -1.95 -26.42
CA LEU A 343 -0.41 -2.18 -26.97
C LEU A 343 -0.47 -2.83 -28.35
N LYS A 344 -1.34 -3.81 -28.54
CA LYS A 344 -1.54 -4.50 -29.81
C LYS A 344 -2.05 -3.54 -30.91
N ASN A 345 -2.97 -2.65 -30.57
CA ASN A 345 -3.65 -1.78 -31.54
C ASN A 345 -2.85 -0.51 -31.84
N ASN A 346 -2.05 0.00 -30.90
CA ASN A 346 -1.42 1.33 -31.00
C ASN A 346 0.12 1.28 -30.96
N GLY A 347 0.71 0.15 -30.60
CA GLY A 347 2.14 -0.02 -30.49
C GLY A 347 2.74 0.54 -29.19
N ILE A 348 4.02 0.24 -28.95
CA ILE A 348 4.70 0.50 -27.68
C ILE A 348 4.79 2.00 -27.36
N ARG A 349 5.13 2.84 -28.36
CA ARG A 349 5.33 4.28 -28.15
C ARG A 349 4.06 4.96 -27.66
N GLU A 350 2.92 4.70 -28.29
CA GLU A 350 1.65 5.27 -27.89
C GLU A 350 1.16 4.70 -26.55
N THR A 351 1.46 3.43 -26.27
CA THR A 351 1.18 2.82 -24.95
C THR A 351 1.96 3.51 -23.82
N LEU A 352 3.26 3.76 -24.02
CA LEU A 352 4.08 4.50 -23.06
C LEU A 352 3.63 5.94 -22.89
N LYS A 353 3.19 6.60 -23.98
CA LYS A 353 2.65 7.95 -23.92
C LYS A 353 1.35 7.99 -23.10
N ARG A 354 0.43 7.05 -23.34
CA ARG A 354 -0.87 7.00 -22.68
C ARG A 354 -0.75 6.65 -21.19
N TYR A 355 -0.11 5.56 -20.86
CA TYR A 355 -0.12 5.01 -19.50
C TYR A 355 1.08 5.45 -18.66
N SER A 356 2.23 5.66 -19.28
CA SER A 356 3.45 6.11 -18.59
C SER A 356 3.72 7.60 -18.73
N GLN A 357 2.91 8.34 -19.50
CA GLN A 357 3.05 9.78 -19.76
C GLN A 357 4.45 10.16 -20.29
N LEU A 358 5.15 9.22 -20.90
CA LEU A 358 6.43 9.47 -21.55
C LEU A 358 6.19 10.20 -22.89
N ASN A 359 6.97 11.23 -23.14
CA ASN A 359 6.86 12.09 -24.32
C ASN A 359 8.21 12.27 -25.02
N GLU A 360 8.31 13.20 -25.95
CA GLU A 360 9.51 13.45 -26.76
C GLU A 360 10.75 13.79 -25.91
N THR A 361 10.57 14.43 -24.74
CA THR A 361 11.68 14.73 -23.83
C THR A 361 12.31 13.46 -23.22
N HIS A 362 11.62 12.32 -23.31
CA HIS A 362 12.05 11.02 -22.81
C HIS A 362 12.42 10.07 -23.96
N ASP A 363 12.64 10.55 -25.20
CA ASP A 363 12.81 9.70 -26.38
C ASP A 363 13.95 8.67 -26.23
N MET A 364 15.04 9.03 -25.59
CA MET A 364 16.13 8.07 -25.31
C MET A 364 15.68 6.89 -24.44
N LEU A 365 14.89 7.15 -23.41
CA LEU A 365 14.33 6.10 -22.55
C LEU A 365 13.30 5.26 -23.34
N ILE A 366 12.42 5.89 -24.09
CA ILE A 366 11.41 5.20 -24.93
C ILE A 366 12.08 4.26 -25.91
N ARG A 367 13.12 4.72 -26.65
CA ARG A 367 13.88 3.87 -27.57
C ARG A 367 14.52 2.68 -26.87
N LYS A 368 15.05 2.88 -25.68
CA LYS A 368 15.68 1.81 -24.89
C LYS A 368 14.63 0.78 -24.41
N ILE A 369 13.44 1.23 -24.00
CA ILE A 369 12.33 0.34 -23.63
C ILE A 369 11.88 -0.49 -24.85
N ILE A 370 11.70 0.16 -26.01
CA ILE A 370 11.34 -0.53 -27.27
C ILE A 370 12.41 -1.57 -27.64
N TYR A 371 13.68 -1.20 -27.56
CA TYR A 371 14.79 -2.13 -27.83
C TYR A 371 14.70 -3.39 -26.95
N PHE A 372 14.55 -3.22 -25.63
CA PHE A 372 14.44 -4.37 -24.74
C PHE A 372 13.16 -5.17 -24.93
N TYR A 373 12.05 -4.52 -25.23
CA TYR A 373 10.80 -5.21 -25.54
C TYR A 373 10.94 -6.14 -26.74
N GLU A 374 11.49 -5.65 -27.86
CA GLU A 374 11.69 -6.43 -29.06
C GLU A 374 12.69 -7.58 -28.87
N GLU A 375 13.78 -7.33 -28.12
CA GLU A 375 14.75 -8.37 -27.81
C GLU A 375 14.17 -9.48 -26.91
N LEU A 376 13.39 -9.12 -25.90
CA LEU A 376 12.75 -10.08 -25.00
C LEU A 376 11.66 -10.87 -25.73
N LYS A 377 10.89 -10.22 -26.60
CA LYS A 377 9.84 -10.87 -27.39
C LYS A 377 10.38 -11.92 -28.34
N LYS A 378 11.56 -11.69 -28.97
CA LYS A 378 12.21 -12.68 -29.84
C LYS A 378 12.71 -13.93 -29.13
N ARG A 379 12.97 -13.82 -27.79
CA ARG A 379 13.50 -14.93 -26.99
C ARG A 379 12.40 -15.77 -26.33
N ARG A 380 11.16 -15.33 -26.38
CA ARG A 380 9.98 -16.01 -25.84
C ARG A 380 9.32 -16.87 -26.95
#